data_a9af11b9757b0b50d7a6158a27973bc1
#
_entry.id   a9af11b9757b0b50d7a6158a27973bc1
#
_cell.length_a   1.000
_cell.length_b   1.000
_cell.length_c   1.000
_cell.angle_alpha   90.00
_cell.angle_beta   90.00
_cell.angle_gamma   90.00
#
_symmetry.space_group_name_H-M   'P 1'
#
loop_
_entity.id
_entity.type
_entity.pdbx_description
1 polymer ?
#
loop_
_entity_poly.entity_id
_entity_poly.type
_entity_poly.pdbx_seq_one_letter_code
_entity_poly.pdbx_strand_id
1 'polypeptide(L)'
;MFMKNQYRLGWLLHCFWMLGLMVEVSAAELRPLRALLVCGGCCHDYPVQKDVLKRGIEARARVIVDTVQQGGVSKESQIPLYANRDWAKGYDVVIHDECFGAVADTNWISHILAPHRAGLPGVNLHCAVHSYRAAPGDLWQEYLGLRSMKHGKATPILIRTVEKQHPIIRGLGWQDWLTGNEELYNNVKVFPSATVLQRGVQGDDDCAITWVNRYGSTRVFSTSLGHFNETVSDERYLDLVTRGVLWACDRLDAQYLRSITPSPPTRSTSPTTISGKP
;
A
#
# COMPACT_ATOMS: atom_id res chain seq x y z
N MET A 1 -78.64 -49.35 -37.12
CA MET A 1 -78.83 -48.06 -37.80
C MET A 1 -78.09 -47.02 -37.03
N PHE A 2 -76.84 -46.73 -37.43
CA PHE A 2 -75.89 -46.02 -36.62
C PHE A 2 -75.66 -44.65 -37.21
N MET A 3 -75.85 -43.61 -36.38
CA MET A 3 -75.51 -42.24 -36.72
C MET A 3 -74.10 -41.93 -36.08
N LYS A 4 -73.13 -41.57 -36.91
CA LYS A 4 -71.83 -41.11 -36.53
C LYS A 4 -71.88 -39.62 -36.27
N ASN A 5 -71.54 -39.23 -35.05
CA ASN A 5 -71.33 -37.81 -34.66
C ASN A 5 -69.83 -37.55 -34.74
N GLN A 6 -69.45 -36.59 -35.57
CA GLN A 6 -68.03 -36.07 -35.63
C GLN A 6 -67.91 -34.76 -34.88
N TYR A 7 -67.14 -34.79 -33.80
CA TYR A 7 -66.72 -33.57 -33.12
C TYR A 7 -65.44 -33.07 -33.75
N ARG A 8 -65.49 -31.86 -34.31
CA ARG A 8 -64.28 -31.12 -34.72
C ARG A 8 -63.73 -30.38 -33.52
N LEU A 9 -62.50 -30.74 -33.08
CA LEU A 9 -61.75 -30.06 -32.02
C LEU A 9 -60.95 -28.96 -32.67
N GLY A 10 -61.33 -27.68 -32.40
CA GLY A 10 -60.59 -26.52 -32.84
C GLY A 10 -59.40 -26.23 -31.90
N TRP A 11 -58.21 -26.27 -32.45
CA TRP A 11 -56.97 -25.89 -31.73
C TRP A 11 -56.83 -24.36 -31.79
N LEU A 12 -57.04 -23.67 -30.65
CA LEU A 12 -56.67 -22.30 -30.44
C LEU A 12 -55.21 -22.21 -30.01
N LEU A 13 -54.32 -21.83 -30.92
CA LEU A 13 -52.94 -21.48 -30.64
C LEU A 13 -52.92 -20.15 -29.91
N HIS A 14 -52.70 -20.14 -28.59
CA HIS A 14 -52.36 -18.97 -27.83
C HIS A 14 -50.86 -18.73 -27.93
N CYS A 15 -50.45 -17.80 -28.80
CA CYS A 15 -49.09 -17.26 -28.78
C CYS A 15 -48.90 -16.35 -27.54
N PHE A 16 -48.30 -16.86 -26.49
CA PHE A 16 -47.84 -16.07 -25.36
C PHE A 16 -46.55 -15.36 -25.78
N TRP A 17 -46.64 -14.10 -26.06
CA TRP A 17 -45.48 -13.20 -26.17
C TRP A 17 -44.93 -12.94 -24.77
N MET A 18 -43.90 -13.67 -24.37
CA MET A 18 -43.09 -13.31 -23.20
C MET A 18 -42.25 -12.11 -23.58
N LEU A 19 -42.66 -10.90 -23.19
CA LEU A 19 -41.80 -9.73 -23.15
C LEU A 19 -40.78 -9.97 -22.03
N GLY A 20 -39.59 -10.47 -22.42
CA GLY A 20 -38.44 -10.51 -21.51
C GLY A 20 -38.03 -9.07 -21.20
N LEU A 21 -38.34 -8.55 -19.99
CA LEU A 21 -37.65 -7.38 -19.46
C LEU A 21 -36.19 -7.72 -19.30
N MET A 22 -35.36 -7.27 -20.23
CA MET A 22 -33.91 -7.18 -20.04
C MET A 22 -33.69 -6.09 -18.99
N VAL A 23 -33.51 -6.48 -17.74
CA VAL A 23 -32.96 -5.58 -16.71
C VAL A 23 -31.52 -5.40 -17.08
N GLU A 24 -31.19 -4.29 -17.73
CA GLU A 24 -29.81 -3.83 -17.84
C GLU A 24 -29.32 -3.57 -16.43
N VAL A 25 -28.57 -4.51 -15.85
CA VAL A 25 -27.80 -4.27 -14.64
C VAL A 25 -26.67 -3.35 -15.07
N SER A 26 -26.91 -2.04 -14.93
CA SER A 26 -25.84 -1.07 -15.03
C SER A 26 -24.77 -1.47 -14.03
N ALA A 27 -23.61 -1.92 -14.53
CA ALA A 27 -22.44 -2.14 -13.69
C ALA A 27 -22.12 -0.78 -13.05
N ALA A 28 -22.45 -0.61 -11.78
CA ALA A 28 -22.09 0.60 -11.05
C ALA A 28 -20.59 0.83 -11.26
N GLU A 29 -20.25 1.98 -11.81
CA GLU A 29 -18.85 2.31 -12.10
C GLU A 29 -18.04 2.20 -10.80
N LEU A 30 -17.02 1.35 -10.83
CA LEU A 30 -16.21 1.04 -9.65
C LEU A 30 -15.45 2.30 -9.23
N ARG A 31 -15.83 2.90 -8.10
CA ARG A 31 -15.18 4.11 -7.62
C ARG A 31 -13.71 3.84 -7.26
N PRO A 32 -12.79 4.77 -7.54
CA PRO A 32 -11.42 4.65 -7.04
C PRO A 32 -11.40 4.67 -5.51
N LEU A 33 -10.44 3.95 -4.91
CA LEU A 33 -10.11 4.11 -3.49
C LEU A 33 -9.48 5.48 -3.25
N ARG A 34 -9.76 6.07 -2.10
CA ARG A 34 -9.11 7.30 -1.65
C ARG A 34 -8.06 6.96 -0.59
N ALA A 35 -6.81 7.25 -0.87
CA ALA A 35 -5.68 7.09 0.04
C ALA A 35 -5.20 8.45 0.53
N LEU A 36 -4.94 8.58 1.84
CA LEU A 36 -4.29 9.73 2.43
C LEU A 36 -2.83 9.38 2.71
N LEU A 37 -1.88 9.99 2.00
CA LEU A 37 -0.45 9.88 2.27
C LEU A 37 -0.03 11.03 3.19
N VAL A 38 0.40 10.69 4.41
CA VAL A 38 0.90 11.64 5.39
C VAL A 38 2.40 11.46 5.53
N CYS A 39 3.16 12.54 5.37
CA CYS A 39 4.62 12.53 5.50
C CYS A 39 5.14 13.80 6.18
N GLY A 40 6.40 13.78 6.61
CA GLY A 40 7.08 14.87 7.26
C GLY A 40 8.01 14.43 8.37
N GLY A 41 8.66 15.37 9.03
CA GLY A 41 9.68 15.08 10.01
C GLY A 41 11.08 15.09 9.42
N CYS A 42 12.05 14.45 10.11
CA CYS A 42 13.44 14.47 9.67
C CYS A 42 13.78 13.46 8.57
N CYS A 43 14.95 13.64 8.04
CA CYS A 43 15.83 12.60 7.53
C CYS A 43 15.54 12.13 6.10
N HIS A 44 14.46 12.56 5.45
CA HIS A 44 14.04 12.09 4.12
C HIS A 44 13.69 13.23 3.17
N ASP A 45 13.72 12.94 1.87
CA ASP A 45 13.33 13.88 0.81
C ASP A 45 11.83 13.77 0.52
N TYR A 46 11.01 14.05 1.54
CA TYR A 46 9.55 14.00 1.43
C TYR A 46 8.94 14.79 0.26
N PRO A 47 9.49 15.98 -0.11
CA PRO A 47 8.99 16.70 -1.27
C PRO A 47 9.03 15.88 -2.56
N VAL A 48 10.07 15.09 -2.76
CA VAL A 48 10.22 14.20 -3.93
C VAL A 48 9.48 12.88 -3.71
N GLN A 49 9.68 12.24 -2.56
CA GLN A 49 9.16 10.88 -2.27
C GLN A 49 7.64 10.82 -2.31
N LYS A 50 6.92 11.80 -1.71
CA LYS A 50 5.45 11.84 -1.75
C LYS A 50 4.88 11.91 -3.16
N ASP A 51 5.57 12.63 -4.07
CA ASP A 51 5.13 12.78 -5.45
C ASP A 51 5.41 11.52 -6.27
N VAL A 52 6.53 10.84 -5.99
CA VAL A 52 6.86 9.54 -6.59
C VAL A 52 5.86 8.48 -6.15
N LEU A 53 5.59 8.38 -4.85
CA LEU A 53 4.61 7.44 -4.28
C LEU A 53 3.21 7.69 -4.86
N LYS A 54 2.75 8.96 -4.85
CA LYS A 54 1.45 9.31 -5.42
C LYS A 54 1.33 8.84 -6.87
N ARG A 55 2.23 9.29 -7.74
CA ARG A 55 2.21 8.91 -9.17
C ARG A 55 2.36 7.41 -9.38
N GLY A 56 3.26 6.78 -8.61
CA GLY A 56 3.53 5.35 -8.70
C GLY A 56 2.32 4.49 -8.35
N ILE A 57 1.61 4.81 -7.27
CA ILE A 57 0.40 4.10 -6.83
C ILE A 57 -0.76 4.35 -7.81
N GLU A 58 -1.00 5.59 -8.20
CA GLU A 58 -2.10 5.96 -9.12
C GLU A 58 -1.92 5.36 -10.52
N ALA A 59 -0.66 5.20 -10.98
CA ALA A 59 -0.37 4.53 -12.25
C ALA A 59 -0.68 3.03 -12.21
N ARG A 60 -0.55 2.37 -11.04
CA ARG A 60 -0.65 0.92 -10.86
C ARG A 60 -2.00 0.44 -10.37
N ALA A 61 -2.81 1.34 -9.83
CA ALA A 61 -4.08 0.96 -9.24
C ALA A 61 -5.16 2.03 -9.45
N ARG A 62 -6.42 1.62 -9.28
CA ARG A 62 -7.57 2.52 -9.22
C ARG A 62 -7.65 3.16 -7.83
N VAL A 63 -6.69 4.01 -7.54
CA VAL A 63 -6.54 4.75 -6.28
C VAL A 63 -6.33 6.22 -6.61
N ILE A 64 -6.86 7.11 -5.79
CA ILE A 64 -6.54 8.54 -5.78
C ILE A 64 -5.80 8.81 -4.48
N VAL A 65 -4.61 9.39 -4.56
CA VAL A 65 -3.75 9.68 -3.41
C VAL A 65 -3.76 11.17 -3.14
N ASP A 66 -4.34 11.56 -2.01
CA ASP A 66 -4.18 12.90 -1.46
C ASP A 66 -2.93 12.93 -0.56
N THR A 67 -2.10 13.97 -0.67
CA THR A 67 -0.84 14.06 0.07
C THR A 67 -0.86 15.20 1.08
N VAL A 68 -0.37 14.93 2.30
CA VAL A 68 -0.18 15.93 3.35
C VAL A 68 1.27 15.83 3.84
N GLN A 69 2.04 16.92 3.65
CA GLN A 69 3.39 17.06 4.16
C GLN A 69 3.41 18.16 5.22
N GLN A 70 3.60 17.78 6.49
CA GLN A 70 3.54 18.70 7.64
C GLN A 70 4.56 18.31 8.72
N GLY A 71 4.71 19.17 9.75
CA GLY A 71 5.56 18.90 10.92
C GLY A 71 7.03 19.27 10.72
N GLY A 72 7.39 19.88 9.59
CA GLY A 72 8.76 20.37 9.33
C GLY A 72 9.79 19.24 9.30
N VAL A 73 10.99 19.50 9.84
CA VAL A 73 12.15 18.59 9.83
C VAL A 73 12.58 18.12 11.24
N SER A 74 11.80 18.41 12.25
CA SER A 74 12.07 18.00 13.63
C SER A 74 11.60 16.56 13.87
N LYS A 75 12.27 15.86 14.79
CA LYS A 75 11.81 14.54 15.29
C LYS A 75 10.73 14.64 16.36
N GLU A 76 10.46 15.85 16.86
CA GLU A 76 9.64 16.14 18.04
C GLU A 76 8.30 16.78 17.68
N SER A 77 8.15 17.24 16.42
CA SER A 77 6.93 17.92 15.99
C SER A 77 5.75 16.98 15.88
N GLN A 78 4.57 17.51 16.12
CA GLN A 78 3.30 16.86 15.87
C GLN A 78 2.73 17.37 14.53
N ILE A 79 2.13 16.49 13.74
CA ILE A 79 1.49 16.86 12.47
C ILE A 79 0.18 17.59 12.76
N PRO A 80 -0.01 18.87 12.35
CA PRO A 80 -1.25 19.62 12.64
C PRO A 80 -2.52 18.94 12.14
N LEU A 81 -2.46 18.18 11.05
CA LEU A 81 -3.58 17.37 10.54
C LEU A 81 -4.21 16.52 11.63
N TYR A 82 -3.39 15.84 12.44
CA TYR A 82 -3.85 14.91 13.45
C TYR A 82 -4.54 15.59 14.65
N ALA A 83 -4.46 16.91 14.80
CA ALA A 83 -5.22 17.63 15.80
C ALA A 83 -6.75 17.62 15.52
N ASN A 84 -7.14 17.41 14.28
CA ASN A 84 -8.55 17.26 13.92
C ASN A 84 -9.04 15.85 14.29
N ARG A 85 -10.18 15.76 14.97
CA ARG A 85 -10.78 14.48 15.36
C ARG A 85 -11.14 13.60 14.16
N ASP A 86 -11.55 14.21 13.06
CA ASP A 86 -12.01 13.55 11.85
C ASP A 86 -10.92 13.55 10.76
N TRP A 87 -9.64 13.59 11.13
CA TRP A 87 -8.51 13.79 10.23
C TRP A 87 -8.45 12.79 9.05
N ALA A 88 -8.94 11.57 9.24
CA ALA A 88 -8.94 10.52 8.23
C ALA A 88 -10.31 10.29 7.57
N LYS A 89 -11.31 11.16 7.86
CA LYS A 89 -12.68 10.98 7.36
C LYS A 89 -12.74 11.07 5.83
N GLY A 90 -13.38 10.08 5.22
CA GLY A 90 -13.59 10.03 3.76
C GLY A 90 -12.45 9.35 3.00
N TYR A 91 -11.45 8.80 3.70
CA TYR A 91 -10.40 7.97 3.12
C TYR A 91 -10.71 6.48 3.35
N ASP A 92 -10.25 5.65 2.41
CA ASP A 92 -10.36 4.19 2.47
C ASP A 92 -9.11 3.57 3.09
N VAL A 93 -7.98 4.30 3.12
CA VAL A 93 -6.69 3.88 3.67
C VAL A 93 -5.83 5.09 4.00
N VAL A 94 -4.98 4.97 5.03
CA VAL A 94 -3.92 5.94 5.33
C VAL A 94 -2.56 5.31 5.08
N ILE A 95 -1.69 6.06 4.41
CA ILE A 95 -0.29 5.74 4.19
C ILE A 95 0.53 6.66 5.09
N HIS A 96 1.13 6.08 6.11
CA HIS A 96 2.04 6.75 7.02
C HIS A 96 3.46 6.65 6.49
N ASP A 97 4.08 7.82 6.25
CA ASP A 97 5.47 7.99 5.78
C ASP A 97 6.16 9.12 6.56
N GLU A 98 5.76 9.31 7.80
CA GLU A 98 6.29 10.34 8.69
C GLU A 98 7.44 9.85 9.59
N CYS A 99 8.33 10.77 9.99
CA CYS A 99 9.50 10.49 10.84
C CYS A 99 9.56 11.38 12.12
N PHE A 100 8.78 11.02 13.13
CA PHE A 100 8.68 11.74 14.42
C PHE A 100 9.06 10.84 15.60
N GLY A 101 10.28 10.30 15.57
CA GLY A 101 10.74 9.29 16.53
C GLY A 101 10.83 9.77 17.99
N ALA A 102 10.91 11.07 18.25
CA ALA A 102 11.02 11.63 19.60
C ALA A 102 9.66 12.05 20.21
N VAL A 103 8.56 11.99 19.47
CA VAL A 103 7.23 12.24 20.02
C VAL A 103 6.84 11.08 20.95
N ALA A 104 6.61 11.41 22.24
CA ALA A 104 6.35 10.43 23.31
C ALA A 104 4.94 10.56 23.92
N ASP A 105 4.11 11.47 23.44
CA ASP A 105 2.74 11.69 23.94
C ASP A 105 1.83 10.55 23.50
N THR A 106 1.52 9.67 24.46
CA THR A 106 0.66 8.50 24.23
C THR A 106 -0.80 8.86 23.93
N ASN A 107 -1.29 10.01 24.39
CA ASN A 107 -2.63 10.49 24.07
C ASN A 107 -2.69 10.91 22.60
N TRP A 108 -1.65 11.62 22.14
CA TRP A 108 -1.49 11.99 20.74
C TRP A 108 -1.43 10.77 19.83
N ILE A 109 -0.58 9.79 20.17
CA ILE A 109 -0.47 8.53 19.42
C ILE A 109 -1.80 7.78 19.41
N SER A 110 -2.46 7.71 20.57
CA SER A 110 -3.79 7.07 20.68
C SER A 110 -4.83 7.76 19.79
N HIS A 111 -4.75 9.08 19.66
CA HIS A 111 -5.62 9.84 18.76
C HIS A 111 -5.35 9.51 17.28
N ILE A 112 -4.07 9.44 16.87
CA ILE A 112 -3.70 9.00 15.53
C ILE A 112 -4.23 7.58 15.24
N LEU A 113 -4.16 6.68 16.20
CA LEU A 113 -4.59 5.29 16.06
C LEU A 113 -6.13 5.11 16.11
N ALA A 114 -6.88 6.13 16.50
CA ALA A 114 -8.34 6.00 16.68
C ALA A 114 -9.08 5.54 15.39
N PRO A 115 -8.83 6.11 14.19
CA PRO A 115 -9.44 5.62 12.96
C PRO A 115 -9.06 4.17 12.65
N HIS A 116 -7.81 3.77 12.91
CA HIS A 116 -7.34 2.40 12.67
C HIS A 116 -8.01 1.40 13.63
N ARG A 117 -8.22 1.76 14.89
CA ARG A 117 -9.03 0.93 15.81
C ARG A 117 -10.47 0.80 15.34
N ALA A 118 -10.99 1.81 14.66
CA ALA A 118 -12.34 1.81 14.08
C ALA A 118 -12.43 1.06 12.74
N GLY A 119 -11.33 0.47 12.25
CA GLY A 119 -11.33 -0.38 11.06
C GLY A 119 -10.70 0.25 9.81
N LEU A 120 -10.17 1.47 9.88
CA LEU A 120 -9.51 2.10 8.74
C LEU A 120 -8.16 1.42 8.45
N PRO A 121 -7.95 0.86 7.26
CA PRO A 121 -6.69 0.24 6.85
C PRO A 121 -5.48 1.17 6.96
N GLY A 122 -4.30 0.59 7.23
CA GLY A 122 -3.05 1.33 7.31
C GLY A 122 -1.93 0.74 6.48
N VAL A 123 -1.10 1.62 5.96
CA VAL A 123 0.15 1.30 5.28
C VAL A 123 1.25 2.13 5.91
N ASN A 124 2.38 1.52 6.26
CA ASN A 124 3.48 2.21 6.93
C ASN A 124 4.76 2.01 6.14
N LEU A 125 5.39 3.11 5.78
CA LEU A 125 6.57 3.12 4.96
C LEU A 125 7.76 3.62 5.76
N HIS A 126 8.86 2.93 5.64
CA HIS A 126 10.18 3.28 6.13
C HIS A 126 10.16 3.90 7.54
N CYS A 127 10.34 5.23 7.65
CA CYS A 127 10.50 5.91 8.93
C CYS A 127 9.23 5.95 9.80
N ALA A 128 8.06 5.69 9.24
CA ALA A 128 6.85 5.47 10.03
C ALA A 128 7.02 4.32 11.04
N VAL A 129 7.88 3.34 10.73
CA VAL A 129 8.26 2.24 11.63
C VAL A 129 9.03 2.75 12.87
N HIS A 130 9.79 3.84 12.72
CA HIS A 130 10.54 4.47 13.81
C HIS A 130 9.83 5.68 14.43
N SER A 131 8.70 6.11 13.89
CA SER A 131 7.90 7.18 14.49
C SER A 131 7.38 6.75 15.87
N TYR A 132 7.28 7.71 16.76
CA TYR A 132 6.74 7.54 18.11
C TYR A 132 7.48 6.49 19.00
N ARG A 133 8.70 6.08 18.60
CA ARG A 133 9.48 5.06 19.34
C ARG A 133 9.95 5.51 20.72
N ALA A 134 9.95 6.82 21.01
CA ALA A 134 10.24 7.35 22.35
C ALA A 134 9.08 7.23 23.33
N ALA A 135 7.88 6.92 22.86
CA ALA A 135 6.71 6.76 23.71
C ALA A 135 6.85 5.51 24.61
N PRO A 136 6.40 5.59 25.86
CA PRO A 136 6.36 4.41 26.71
C PRO A 136 5.34 3.36 26.20
N GLY A 137 5.66 2.10 26.37
CA GLY A 137 4.84 0.99 25.88
C GLY A 137 5.02 0.72 24.38
N ASP A 138 4.06 0.01 23.80
CA ASP A 138 4.12 -0.49 22.42
C ASP A 138 2.91 -0.05 21.58
N LEU A 139 2.21 1.06 21.92
CA LEU A 139 0.96 1.47 21.24
C LEU A 139 1.08 1.52 19.73
N TRP A 140 2.09 2.22 19.22
CA TRP A 140 2.35 2.35 17.79
C TRP A 140 2.89 1.05 17.21
N GLN A 141 3.75 0.37 17.95
CA GLN A 141 4.40 -0.86 17.54
C GLN A 141 3.42 -2.06 17.45
N GLU A 142 2.41 -2.10 18.32
CA GLU A 142 1.31 -3.07 18.22
C GLU A 142 0.49 -2.86 16.93
N TYR A 143 0.23 -1.60 16.59
CA TYR A 143 -0.43 -1.28 15.32
C TYR A 143 0.45 -1.67 14.12
N LEU A 144 1.75 -1.38 14.15
CA LEU A 144 2.69 -1.80 13.11
C LEU A 144 2.82 -3.34 13.03
N GLY A 145 2.76 -4.04 14.17
CA GLY A 145 3.07 -5.46 14.29
C GLY A 145 4.56 -5.77 14.47
N LEU A 146 5.40 -4.74 14.59
CA LEU A 146 6.84 -4.86 14.77
C LEU A 146 7.38 -3.68 15.57
N ARG A 147 8.38 -3.96 16.43
CA ARG A 147 9.18 -2.94 17.12
C ARG A 147 10.60 -2.93 16.57
N SER A 148 11.02 -1.78 16.08
CA SER A 148 12.39 -1.45 15.71
C SER A 148 12.83 -0.18 16.43
N MET A 149 14.11 -0.08 16.79
CA MET A 149 14.65 1.06 17.55
C MET A 149 15.82 1.74 16.86
N LYS A 150 16.49 1.05 15.94
CA LYS A 150 17.69 1.55 15.24
C LYS A 150 17.88 0.84 13.90
N HIS A 151 18.75 1.38 13.10
CA HIS A 151 19.27 0.77 11.87
C HIS A 151 20.81 0.79 11.87
N GLY A 152 21.41 0.01 11.00
CA GLY A 152 22.82 0.03 10.71
C GLY A 152 23.20 1.14 9.72
N LYS A 153 24.41 1.02 9.14
CA LYS A 153 24.88 1.88 8.05
C LYS A 153 24.10 1.55 6.78
N ALA A 154 23.71 2.59 6.03
CA ALA A 154 23.06 2.39 4.74
C ALA A 154 24.01 1.73 3.73
N THR A 155 23.71 0.50 3.36
CA THR A 155 24.40 -0.32 2.35
C THR A 155 23.38 -1.20 1.63
N PRO A 156 23.71 -1.86 0.50
CA PRO A 156 22.76 -2.73 -0.18
C PRO A 156 22.19 -3.83 0.73
N ILE A 157 20.89 -4.07 0.61
CA ILE A 157 20.17 -5.12 1.32
C ILE A 157 19.74 -6.20 0.33
N LEU A 158 20.08 -7.45 0.61
CA LEU A 158 19.50 -8.59 -0.10
C LEU A 158 18.13 -8.92 0.49
N ILE A 159 17.07 -8.61 -0.24
CA ILE A 159 15.70 -8.95 0.14
C ILE A 159 15.43 -10.39 -0.27
N ARG A 160 14.94 -11.18 0.68
CA ARG A 160 14.52 -12.58 0.49
C ARG A 160 13.03 -12.72 0.80
N THR A 161 12.31 -13.29 -0.13
CA THR A 161 10.89 -13.62 0.08
C THR A 161 10.77 -14.88 0.93
N VAL A 162 10.03 -14.79 2.04
CA VAL A 162 9.76 -15.92 2.94
C VAL A 162 8.33 -16.43 2.84
N GLU A 163 7.35 -15.54 2.68
CA GLU A 163 5.93 -15.93 2.56
C GLU A 163 5.45 -15.82 1.09
N LYS A 164 5.87 -16.81 0.28
CA LYS A 164 5.66 -16.81 -1.19
C LYS A 164 4.19 -16.90 -1.61
N GLN A 165 3.32 -17.46 -0.76
CA GLN A 165 1.91 -17.68 -1.09
C GLN A 165 1.02 -16.50 -0.71
N HIS A 166 1.54 -15.54 0.05
CA HIS A 166 0.75 -14.37 0.43
C HIS A 166 0.31 -13.57 -0.81
N PRO A 167 -0.96 -13.10 -0.90
CA PRO A 167 -1.49 -12.43 -2.09
C PRO A 167 -0.65 -11.24 -2.57
N ILE A 168 -0.05 -10.45 -1.66
CA ILE A 168 0.85 -9.35 -2.00
C ILE A 168 2.03 -9.88 -2.81
N ILE A 169 2.69 -10.92 -2.33
CA ILE A 169 3.94 -11.45 -2.87
C ILE A 169 3.70 -12.28 -4.15
N ARG A 170 2.72 -13.18 -4.11
CA ARG A 170 2.42 -14.10 -5.23
C ARG A 170 2.22 -13.41 -6.58
N GLY A 171 1.77 -12.17 -6.58
CA GLY A 171 1.52 -11.42 -7.80
C GLY A 171 2.64 -10.45 -8.19
N LEU A 172 3.77 -10.44 -7.46
CA LEU A 172 4.96 -9.71 -7.87
C LEU A 172 5.67 -10.48 -8.99
N GLY A 173 6.19 -9.76 -9.98
CA GLY A 173 6.99 -10.35 -11.07
C GLY A 173 8.42 -10.74 -10.65
N TRP A 174 8.74 -10.59 -9.37
CA TRP A 174 10.05 -10.84 -8.76
C TRP A 174 9.88 -11.45 -7.36
N GLN A 175 10.90 -12.12 -6.83
CA GLN A 175 10.88 -12.69 -5.47
C GLN A 175 11.99 -12.11 -4.60
N ASP A 176 13.23 -12.19 -5.05
CA ASP A 176 14.40 -11.69 -4.32
C ASP A 176 14.96 -10.47 -5.05
N TRP A 177 15.51 -9.54 -4.28
CA TRP A 177 15.97 -8.25 -4.80
C TRP A 177 17.17 -7.76 -4.01
N LEU A 178 18.25 -7.36 -4.70
CA LEU A 178 19.32 -6.57 -4.11
C LEU A 178 19.00 -5.10 -4.34
N THR A 179 18.84 -4.34 -3.24
CA THR A 179 18.59 -2.90 -3.29
C THR A 179 19.86 -2.12 -3.67
N GLY A 180 19.72 -0.81 -3.96
CA GLY A 180 20.79 0.15 -3.75
C GLY A 180 21.13 0.27 -2.25
N ASN A 181 21.79 1.36 -1.85
CA ASN A 181 22.00 1.62 -0.42
C ASN A 181 20.66 1.82 0.28
N GLU A 182 20.46 1.12 1.41
CA GLU A 182 19.26 1.18 2.23
C GLU A 182 19.59 0.93 3.71
N GLU A 183 18.69 1.36 4.59
CA GLU A 183 18.79 1.17 6.02
C GLU A 183 18.07 -0.11 6.46
N LEU A 184 18.81 -1.12 6.91
CA LEU A 184 18.18 -2.29 7.52
C LEU A 184 17.80 -1.97 8.98
N TYR A 185 16.50 -1.99 9.25
CA TYR A 185 15.96 -1.76 10.59
C TYR A 185 16.05 -3.02 11.44
N ASN A 186 16.62 -2.90 12.66
CA ASN A 186 16.68 -4.02 13.58
C ASN A 186 15.28 -4.43 14.07
N ASN A 187 15.10 -5.73 14.30
CA ASN A 187 13.85 -6.23 14.88
C ASN A 187 14.04 -6.52 16.37
N VAL A 188 13.53 -5.63 17.23
CA VAL A 188 13.53 -5.84 18.69
C VAL A 188 12.41 -6.83 19.08
N LYS A 189 11.24 -6.73 18.40
CA LYS A 189 10.08 -7.58 18.64
C LYS A 189 9.24 -7.68 17.37
N VAL A 190 8.86 -8.88 16.99
CA VAL A 190 7.79 -9.13 16.02
C VAL A 190 6.59 -9.64 16.80
N PHE A 191 5.45 -8.98 16.65
CA PHE A 191 4.23 -9.34 17.40
C PHE A 191 3.58 -10.58 16.80
N PRO A 192 2.89 -11.43 17.61
CA PRO A 192 2.25 -12.65 17.11
C PRO A 192 1.15 -12.41 16.03
N SER A 193 0.58 -11.21 16.00
CA SER A 193 -0.41 -10.80 14.99
C SER A 193 0.19 -10.46 13.61
N ALA A 194 1.51 -10.34 13.54
CA ALA A 194 2.22 -10.00 12.30
C ALA A 194 2.67 -11.25 11.54
N THR A 195 2.61 -11.17 10.22
CA THR A 195 3.18 -12.16 9.29
C THR A 195 4.28 -11.50 8.47
N VAL A 196 5.50 -11.98 8.61
CA VAL A 196 6.66 -11.52 7.83
C VAL A 196 6.56 -12.06 6.41
N LEU A 197 6.59 -11.18 5.42
CA LEU A 197 6.53 -11.52 4.00
C LEU A 197 7.91 -11.63 3.38
N GLN A 198 8.80 -10.70 3.76
CA GLN A 198 10.16 -10.62 3.25
C GLN A 198 11.13 -10.26 4.39
N ARG A 199 12.34 -10.77 4.27
CA ARG A 199 13.47 -10.46 5.14
C ARG A 199 14.57 -9.75 4.35
N GLY A 200 15.26 -8.83 5.01
CA GLY A 200 16.45 -8.17 4.49
C GLY A 200 17.70 -8.73 5.15
N VAL A 201 18.70 -9.04 4.35
CA VAL A 201 20.03 -9.49 4.80
C VAL A 201 21.06 -8.43 4.46
N GLN A 202 21.83 -7.99 5.47
CA GLN A 202 22.86 -6.98 5.34
C GLN A 202 24.03 -7.36 6.27
N GLY A 203 25.13 -7.85 5.71
CA GLY A 203 26.19 -8.49 6.51
C GLY A 203 25.66 -9.70 7.28
N ASP A 204 25.84 -9.69 8.60
CA ASP A 204 25.36 -10.74 9.50
C ASP A 204 23.92 -10.51 10.01
N ASP A 205 23.34 -9.34 9.72
CA ASP A 205 21.97 -9.00 10.12
C ASP A 205 20.95 -9.59 9.15
N ASP A 206 19.91 -10.23 9.70
CA ASP A 206 18.75 -10.77 8.98
C ASP A 206 17.46 -10.34 9.70
N CYS A 207 16.75 -9.38 9.14
CA CYS A 207 15.59 -8.72 9.74
C CYS A 207 14.34 -8.80 8.87
N ALA A 208 13.15 -8.82 9.50
CA ALA A 208 11.90 -8.58 8.79
C ALA A 208 11.94 -7.18 8.16
N ILE A 209 11.65 -7.10 6.86
CA ILE A 209 11.72 -5.85 6.10
C ILE A 209 10.38 -5.48 5.47
N THR A 210 9.53 -6.47 5.18
CA THR A 210 8.15 -6.32 4.73
C THR A 210 7.26 -7.29 5.49
N TRP A 211 6.18 -6.80 6.05
CA TRP A 211 5.24 -7.61 6.82
C TRP A 211 3.82 -7.07 6.75
N VAL A 212 2.87 -7.89 7.15
CA VAL A 212 1.48 -7.49 7.37
C VAL A 212 1.11 -7.75 8.83
N ASN A 213 0.14 -7.00 9.33
CA ASN A 213 -0.36 -7.13 10.69
C ASN A 213 -1.89 -7.09 10.75
N ARG A 214 -2.45 -7.67 11.81
CA ARG A 214 -3.85 -7.51 12.20
C ARG A 214 -3.91 -6.68 13.46
N TYR A 215 -4.47 -5.46 13.36
CA TYR A 215 -4.73 -4.58 14.49
C TYR A 215 -6.23 -4.58 14.78
N GLY A 216 -6.67 -5.48 15.68
CA GLY A 216 -8.08 -5.82 15.78
C GLY A 216 -8.61 -6.42 14.46
N SER A 217 -9.65 -5.81 13.90
CA SER A 217 -10.18 -6.19 12.57
C SER A 217 -9.42 -5.57 11.39
N THR A 218 -8.57 -4.59 11.67
CA THR A 218 -7.90 -3.77 10.63
C THR A 218 -6.70 -4.49 10.04
N ARG A 219 -6.56 -4.40 8.72
CA ARG A 219 -5.37 -4.86 8.00
C ARG A 219 -4.34 -3.74 7.94
N VAL A 220 -3.10 -4.07 8.24
CA VAL A 220 -1.96 -3.15 8.20
C VAL A 220 -0.86 -3.78 7.36
N PHE A 221 -0.35 -3.04 6.39
CA PHE A 221 0.85 -3.40 5.62
C PHE A 221 2.00 -2.49 6.05
N SER A 222 3.20 -3.03 6.16
CA SER A 222 4.38 -2.24 6.52
C SER A 222 5.62 -2.73 5.77
N THR A 223 6.49 -1.77 5.42
CA THR A 223 7.86 -2.04 4.96
C THR A 223 8.83 -1.02 5.53
N SER A 224 10.01 -1.47 5.95
CA SER A 224 11.10 -0.59 6.40
C SER A 224 12.00 -0.11 5.25
N LEU A 225 11.72 -0.47 4.00
CA LEU A 225 12.36 0.08 2.81
C LEU A 225 11.87 1.49 2.51
N GLY A 226 12.68 2.30 1.83
CA GLY A 226 12.25 3.59 1.30
C GLY A 226 13.02 4.79 1.86
N HIS A 227 14.27 4.59 2.32
CA HIS A 227 15.11 5.71 2.77
C HIS A 227 15.50 6.63 1.61
N PHE A 228 15.99 6.05 0.52
CA PHE A 228 16.51 6.80 -0.62
C PHE A 228 15.49 6.93 -1.76
N ASN A 229 15.59 8.02 -2.51
CA ASN A 229 14.75 8.27 -3.68
C ASN A 229 14.88 7.15 -4.74
N GLU A 230 16.08 6.52 -4.86
CA GLU A 230 16.31 5.40 -5.76
C GLU A 230 15.40 4.22 -5.41
N THR A 231 15.30 3.87 -4.13
CA THR A 231 14.41 2.77 -3.69
C THR A 231 12.95 3.16 -3.85
N VAL A 232 12.56 4.38 -3.46
CA VAL A 232 11.16 4.85 -3.57
C VAL A 232 10.70 4.90 -5.02
N SER A 233 11.60 5.18 -5.97
CA SER A 233 11.30 5.20 -7.42
C SER A 233 11.47 3.85 -8.13
N ASP A 234 11.97 2.83 -7.45
CA ASP A 234 12.12 1.49 -8.03
C ASP A 234 10.75 0.86 -8.32
N GLU A 235 10.57 0.37 -9.53
CA GLU A 235 9.32 -0.26 -9.97
C GLU A 235 8.87 -1.40 -9.03
N ARG A 236 9.84 -2.17 -8.48
CA ARG A 236 9.57 -3.28 -7.55
C ARG A 236 9.02 -2.76 -6.22
N TYR A 237 9.57 -1.66 -5.72
CA TYR A 237 9.09 -1.02 -4.50
C TYR A 237 7.67 -0.45 -4.70
N LEU A 238 7.45 0.24 -5.80
CA LEU A 238 6.14 0.80 -6.13
C LEU A 238 5.08 -0.29 -6.33
N ASP A 239 5.44 -1.42 -6.96
CA ASP A 239 4.56 -2.58 -7.08
C ASP A 239 4.21 -3.17 -5.71
N LEU A 240 5.22 -3.36 -4.86
CA LEU A 240 5.05 -3.89 -3.50
C LEU A 240 4.13 -3.01 -2.66
N VAL A 241 4.40 -1.70 -2.64
CA VAL A 241 3.59 -0.72 -1.87
C VAL A 241 2.16 -0.65 -2.40
N THR A 242 1.98 -0.59 -3.73
CA THR A 242 0.64 -0.55 -4.34
C THR A 242 -0.18 -1.79 -3.98
N ARG A 243 0.43 -2.98 -4.04
CA ARG A 243 -0.23 -4.23 -3.64
C ARG A 243 -0.51 -4.26 -2.15
N GLY A 244 0.37 -3.67 -1.33
CA GLY A 244 0.15 -3.47 0.10
C GLY A 244 -1.08 -2.60 0.39
N VAL A 245 -1.23 -1.47 -0.31
CA VAL A 245 -2.40 -0.58 -0.22
C VAL A 245 -3.68 -1.34 -0.59
N LEU A 246 -3.69 -2.02 -1.73
CA LEU A 246 -4.87 -2.76 -2.19
C LEU A 246 -5.22 -3.93 -1.26
N TRP A 247 -4.21 -4.65 -0.74
CA TRP A 247 -4.42 -5.74 0.21
C TRP A 247 -5.02 -5.24 1.52
N ALA A 248 -4.52 -4.13 2.04
CA ALA A 248 -5.04 -3.52 3.26
C ALA A 248 -6.53 -3.18 3.11
N CYS A 249 -6.93 -2.67 1.94
CA CYS A 249 -8.32 -2.34 1.61
C CYS A 249 -9.20 -3.55 1.23
N ASP A 250 -8.68 -4.77 1.22
CA ASP A 250 -9.37 -5.97 0.68
C ASP A 250 -9.80 -5.80 -0.80
N ARG A 251 -8.94 -5.17 -1.60
CA ARG A 251 -9.16 -4.84 -3.02
C ARG A 251 -7.98 -5.22 -3.91
N LEU A 252 -7.18 -6.20 -3.50
CA LEU A 252 -6.07 -6.69 -4.32
C LEU A 252 -6.60 -7.68 -5.38
N ASP A 253 -7.25 -7.15 -6.39
CA ASP A 253 -7.86 -7.88 -7.50
C ASP A 253 -7.68 -7.16 -8.84
N ALA A 254 -8.08 -7.80 -9.93
CA ALA A 254 -7.94 -7.28 -11.30
C ALA A 254 -8.80 -6.04 -11.58
N GLN A 255 -9.81 -5.73 -10.77
CA GLN A 255 -10.67 -4.56 -10.96
C GLN A 255 -9.96 -3.29 -10.49
N TYR A 256 -9.12 -3.42 -9.46
CA TYR A 256 -8.37 -2.30 -8.90
C TYR A 256 -6.93 -2.20 -9.42
N LEU A 257 -6.29 -3.33 -9.76
CA LEU A 257 -4.97 -3.30 -10.41
C LEU A 257 -5.07 -2.80 -11.84
N ARG A 258 -4.13 -1.96 -12.25
CA ARG A 258 -3.97 -1.52 -13.63
C ARG A 258 -2.81 -2.29 -14.27
N SER A 259 -2.96 -2.65 -15.54
CA SER A 259 -1.83 -3.13 -16.33
C SER A 259 -0.86 -1.97 -16.59
N ILE A 260 0.37 -2.10 -16.10
CA ILE A 260 1.41 -1.14 -16.44
C ILE A 260 1.94 -1.53 -17.81
N THR A 261 1.76 -0.67 -18.80
CA THR A 261 2.51 -0.80 -20.05
C THR A 261 3.93 -0.32 -19.75
N PRO A 262 4.97 -1.18 -19.89
CA PRO A 262 6.34 -0.74 -19.65
C PRO A 262 6.64 0.48 -20.53
N SER A 263 7.13 1.57 -19.94
CA SER A 263 7.63 2.69 -20.72
C SER A 263 8.75 2.19 -21.63
N PRO A 264 8.78 2.56 -22.93
CA PRO A 264 9.88 2.18 -23.79
C PRO A 264 11.19 2.71 -23.17
N PRO A 265 12.27 1.93 -23.24
CA PRO A 265 13.56 2.32 -22.67
C PRO A 265 13.94 3.69 -23.22
N THR A 266 14.17 4.66 -22.35
CA THR A 266 14.71 5.97 -22.73
C THR A 266 16.03 5.72 -23.43
N ARG A 267 16.07 6.03 -24.72
CA ARG A 267 17.29 5.94 -25.54
C ARG A 267 18.31 6.87 -24.89
N SER A 268 19.32 6.29 -24.25
CA SER A 268 20.50 7.02 -23.81
C SER A 268 21.12 7.67 -25.05
N THR A 269 20.98 8.97 -25.21
CA THR A 269 21.75 9.74 -26.15
C THR A 269 23.15 9.83 -25.61
N SER A 270 24.03 8.95 -26.08
CA SER A 270 25.46 9.07 -25.85
C SER A 270 25.94 10.46 -26.32
N PRO A 271 26.76 11.16 -25.53
CA PRO A 271 27.29 12.44 -25.95
C PRO A 271 28.17 12.24 -27.20
N THR A 272 27.84 12.93 -28.27
CA THR A 272 28.63 13.02 -29.48
C THR A 272 30.00 13.59 -29.14
N THR A 273 31.03 12.77 -29.27
CA THR A 273 32.43 13.18 -29.13
C THR A 273 32.73 14.18 -30.23
N ILE A 274 32.86 15.45 -29.89
CA ILE A 274 33.39 16.45 -30.80
C ILE A 274 34.89 16.22 -30.90
N SER A 275 35.30 15.56 -31.99
CA SER A 275 36.69 15.46 -32.39
C SER A 275 37.13 16.83 -32.93
N GLY A 276 37.82 17.60 -32.11
CA GLY A 276 38.60 18.74 -32.57
C GLY A 276 39.97 18.24 -33.06
N LYS A 277 40.28 18.49 -34.29
CA LYS A 277 41.61 18.37 -34.92
C LYS A 277 42.19 19.76 -35.17
N PRO A 278 43.48 19.86 -35.42
CA PRO A 278 44.55 20.45 -34.65
C PRO A 278 44.67 21.95 -34.82
#